data_2dc84bfe038bd10f3c4325a6621bab72
#
_entry.id   2dc84bfe038bd10f3c4325a6621bab72
#
_cell.length_a   1.000
_cell.length_b   1.000
_cell.length_c   1.000
_cell.angle_alpha   90.00
_cell.angle_beta   90.00
_cell.angle_gamma   90.00
#
_symmetry.space_group_name_H-M   'P 1'
#
loop_
_entity.id
_entity.type
_entity.pdbx_description
1 polymer ?
#
loop_
_entity_poly.entity_id
_entity_poly.type
_entity_poly.pdbx_seq_one_letter_code
_entity_poly.pdbx_strand_id
1 'polypeptide(L)'
;AWGGDNAVNQYLDWVSGEMKTHYAINLKIVRLADAADAVKRIQTEAASGRKTGGSVDLLWVNGENFRTLKEAGLLQTQWAQTLPNWRYVDTQKPVTEDFSVPTEGAESPWGGAQLTFIARRDLTAQPPQSPQALLEFAQAHPGTVTYPRPPDFTGTAFLEQLLIMLTPDPAALKEAP
;
A
#
# COMPACT_ATOMS: atom_id res chain seq x y z
N ALA A 1 -1.50 10.20 7.69
CA ALA A 1 -1.93 8.86 7.32
C ALA A 1 -3.00 8.94 6.24
N TRP A 2 -2.90 8.11 5.23
CA TRP A 2 -3.91 7.95 4.19
C TRP A 2 -4.87 6.83 4.58
N GLY A 3 -6.18 7.02 4.28
CA GLY A 3 -7.19 6.03 4.57
C GLY A 3 -7.31 5.73 6.06
N GLY A 4 -7.69 4.53 6.36
CA GLY A 4 -7.95 4.07 7.70
C GLY A 4 -9.40 4.29 8.09
N ASP A 5 -9.98 3.22 8.59
CA ASP A 5 -11.30 3.27 9.20
C ASP A 5 -11.24 3.94 10.58
N ASN A 6 -12.36 3.99 11.25
CA ASN A 6 -12.46 4.59 12.57
C ASN A 6 -11.56 3.89 13.61
N ALA A 7 -11.37 2.58 13.50
CA ALA A 7 -10.54 1.80 14.43
C ALA A 7 -9.05 2.14 14.27
N VAL A 8 -8.56 2.27 13.05
CA VAL A 8 -7.18 2.72 12.78
C VAL A 8 -6.95 4.13 13.31
N ASN A 9 -7.90 5.04 13.10
CA ASN A 9 -7.79 6.41 13.60
C ASN A 9 -7.75 6.45 15.14
N GLN A 10 -8.59 5.69 15.82
CA GLN A 10 -8.57 5.58 17.28
C GLN A 10 -7.26 4.99 17.79
N TYR A 11 -6.71 3.98 17.11
CA TYR A 11 -5.41 3.42 17.44
C TYR A 11 -4.29 4.45 17.31
N LEU A 12 -4.26 5.22 16.23
CA LEU A 12 -3.24 6.27 16.04
C LEU A 12 -3.36 7.40 17.07
N ASP A 13 -4.58 7.77 17.46
CA ASP A 13 -4.81 8.74 18.52
C ASP A 13 -4.31 8.22 19.89
N TRP A 14 -4.55 6.93 20.18
CA TRP A 14 -3.99 6.27 21.35
C TRP A 14 -2.45 6.24 21.30
N VAL A 15 -1.86 5.83 20.18
CA VAL A 15 -0.39 5.83 20.00
C VAL A 15 0.19 7.23 20.25
N SER A 16 -0.47 8.28 19.75
CA SER A 16 -0.02 9.67 20.00
C SER A 16 0.01 9.99 21.49
N GLY A 17 -0.97 9.53 22.26
CA GLY A 17 -1.01 9.69 23.72
C GLY A 17 0.14 8.96 24.41
N GLU A 18 0.39 7.70 24.05
CA GLU A 18 1.48 6.89 24.57
C GLU A 18 2.86 7.49 24.26
N MET A 19 3.05 7.92 23.01
CA MET A 19 4.30 8.56 22.58
C MET A 19 4.60 9.82 23.37
N LYS A 20 3.58 10.64 23.65
CA LYS A 20 3.72 11.84 24.47
C LYS A 20 4.06 11.50 25.92
N THR A 21 3.36 10.53 26.50
CA THR A 21 3.47 10.17 27.92
C THR A 21 4.80 9.50 28.24
N HIS A 22 5.22 8.55 27.41
CA HIS A 22 6.38 7.70 27.72
C HIS A 22 7.69 8.18 27.09
N TYR A 23 7.61 8.94 25.98
CA TYR A 23 8.79 9.33 25.20
C TYR A 23 8.94 10.85 25.02
N ALA A 24 7.99 11.66 25.52
CA ALA A 24 7.94 13.11 25.31
C ALA A 24 7.90 13.50 23.81
N ILE A 25 7.40 12.60 22.95
CA ILE A 25 7.26 12.84 21.51
C ILE A 25 5.82 13.29 21.21
N ASN A 26 5.69 14.47 20.63
CA ASN A 26 4.40 14.96 20.12
C ASN A 26 4.20 14.46 18.70
N LEU A 27 3.43 13.40 18.54
CA LEU A 27 3.11 12.83 17.24
C LEU A 27 1.95 13.61 16.60
N LYS A 28 2.20 14.31 15.50
CA LYS A 28 1.17 15.02 14.74
C LYS A 28 0.68 14.16 13.60
N ILE A 29 -0.50 13.59 13.74
CA ILE A 29 -1.14 12.80 12.68
C ILE A 29 -1.80 13.74 11.67
N VAL A 30 -1.30 13.71 10.43
CA VAL A 30 -1.89 14.44 9.29
C VAL A 30 -2.66 13.43 8.43
N ARG A 31 -3.96 13.61 8.33
CA ARG A 31 -4.82 12.77 7.47
C ARG A 31 -4.79 13.32 6.06
N LEU A 32 -4.60 12.44 5.11
CA LEU A 32 -4.50 12.74 3.68
C LEU A 32 -5.60 12.01 2.92
N ALA A 33 -6.09 12.61 1.86
CA ALA A 33 -6.98 11.94 0.92
C ALA A 33 -6.22 10.91 0.07
N ASP A 34 -4.96 11.24 -0.30
CA ASP A 34 -4.07 10.37 -1.06
C ASP A 34 -2.64 10.49 -0.54
N ALA A 35 -1.91 9.37 -0.52
CA ALA A 35 -0.48 9.35 -0.16
C ALA A 35 0.39 10.12 -1.16
N ALA A 36 -0.01 10.19 -2.43
CA ALA A 36 0.68 10.94 -3.48
C ALA A 36 0.84 12.43 -3.14
N ASP A 37 -0.09 13.03 -2.38
CA ASP A 37 0.03 14.42 -1.93
C ASP A 37 1.24 14.62 -1.01
N ALA A 38 1.50 13.67 -0.12
CA ALA A 38 2.68 13.70 0.75
C ALA A 38 3.96 13.43 -0.05
N VAL A 39 3.94 12.49 -0.99
CA VAL A 39 5.07 12.21 -1.89
C VAL A 39 5.48 13.46 -2.64
N LYS A 40 4.53 14.13 -3.29
CA LYS A 40 4.77 15.38 -4.01
C LYS A 40 5.34 16.47 -3.10
N ARG A 41 4.86 16.57 -1.88
CA ARG A 41 5.36 17.52 -0.88
C ARG A 41 6.82 17.23 -0.53
N ILE A 42 7.17 15.98 -0.23
CA ILE A 42 8.54 15.55 0.07
C ILE A 42 9.47 15.87 -1.10
N GLN A 43 9.07 15.53 -2.34
CA GLN A 43 9.83 15.84 -3.54
C GLN A 43 10.05 17.35 -3.71
N THR A 44 9.03 18.16 -3.47
CA THR A 44 9.12 19.64 -3.57
C THR A 44 10.08 20.21 -2.53
N GLU A 45 10.03 19.72 -1.29
CA GLU A 45 10.94 20.14 -0.22
C GLU A 45 12.38 19.75 -0.55
N ALA A 46 12.61 18.54 -1.05
CA ALA A 46 13.93 18.08 -1.48
C ALA A 46 14.48 18.90 -2.65
N ALA A 47 13.65 19.19 -3.66
CA ALA A 47 14.03 20.02 -4.81
C ALA A 47 14.39 21.46 -4.41
N SER A 48 13.82 21.98 -3.32
CA SER A 48 14.19 23.28 -2.74
C SER A 48 15.49 23.26 -1.93
N GLY A 49 16.21 22.12 -1.91
CA GLY A 49 17.46 21.94 -1.17
C GLY A 49 17.28 21.59 0.30
N ARG A 50 16.06 21.32 0.77
CA ARG A 50 15.81 20.93 2.16
C ARG A 50 16.20 19.47 2.38
N LYS A 51 17.32 19.24 3.03
CA LYS A 51 17.86 17.90 3.36
C LYS A 51 17.52 17.44 4.78
N THR A 52 17.08 18.36 5.64
CA THR A 52 16.73 18.09 7.04
C THR A 52 15.56 18.97 7.48
N GLY A 53 14.84 18.57 8.53
CA GLY A 53 13.73 19.36 9.05
C GLY A 53 12.56 19.48 8.07
N GLY A 54 12.32 18.43 7.29
CA GLY A 54 11.16 18.35 6.40
C GLY A 54 9.83 18.34 7.18
N SER A 55 8.74 18.46 6.46
CA SER A 55 7.40 18.49 7.06
C SER A 55 6.80 17.09 7.29
N VAL A 56 7.47 16.04 6.83
CA VAL A 56 7.03 14.64 6.96
C VAL A 56 8.19 13.82 7.51
N ASP A 57 7.99 13.26 8.70
CA ASP A 57 8.96 12.38 9.36
C ASP A 57 8.64 10.90 9.11
N LEU A 58 7.35 10.56 9.02
CA LEU A 58 6.88 9.22 8.81
C LEU A 58 5.66 9.24 7.87
N LEU A 59 5.68 8.39 6.86
CA LEU A 59 4.60 8.30 5.88
C LEU A 59 4.07 6.86 5.83
N TRP A 60 2.75 6.72 5.87
CA TRP A 60 2.10 5.47 5.49
C TRP A 60 2.06 5.40 3.97
N VAL A 61 2.80 4.48 3.39
CA VAL A 61 3.04 4.40 1.96
C VAL A 61 3.08 2.95 1.50
N ASN A 62 2.80 2.71 0.24
CA ASN A 62 2.99 1.43 -0.42
C ASN A 62 3.07 1.61 -1.95
N GLY A 63 3.49 0.56 -2.64
CA GLY A 63 3.47 0.45 -4.08
C GLY A 63 4.24 1.54 -4.79
N GLU A 64 3.64 2.15 -5.79
CA GLU A 64 4.28 3.15 -6.63
C GLU A 64 4.74 4.39 -5.84
N ASN A 65 4.02 4.76 -4.79
CA ASN A 65 4.41 5.86 -3.92
C ASN A 65 5.72 5.57 -3.17
N PHE A 66 5.89 4.34 -2.68
CA PHE A 66 7.14 3.88 -2.09
C PHE A 66 8.27 3.88 -3.12
N ARG A 67 8.05 3.24 -4.27
CA ARG A 67 9.01 3.20 -5.38
C ARG A 67 9.50 4.59 -5.76
N THR A 68 8.58 5.52 -5.97
CA THR A 68 8.89 6.91 -6.33
C THR A 68 9.83 7.58 -5.33
N LEU A 69 9.58 7.45 -4.03
CA LEU A 69 10.43 8.03 -2.99
C LEU A 69 11.79 7.33 -2.90
N LYS A 70 11.80 6.02 -3.07
CA LYS A 70 13.03 5.22 -3.04
C LYS A 70 13.95 5.56 -4.21
N GLU A 71 13.45 5.56 -5.43
CA GLU A 71 14.21 5.90 -6.65
C GLU A 71 14.76 7.32 -6.60
N ALA A 72 14.04 8.24 -5.95
CA ALA A 72 14.51 9.61 -5.72
C ALA A 72 15.52 9.74 -4.56
N GLY A 73 15.85 8.65 -3.85
CA GLY A 73 16.75 8.66 -2.70
C GLY A 73 16.22 9.47 -1.50
N LEU A 74 14.91 9.53 -1.33
CA LEU A 74 14.23 10.35 -0.31
C LEU A 74 13.78 9.55 0.92
N LEU A 75 14.13 8.27 0.99
CA LEU A 75 13.83 7.41 2.12
C LEU A 75 15.10 7.12 2.94
N GLN A 76 14.94 7.09 4.25
CA GLN A 76 15.97 6.56 5.12
C GLN A 76 15.89 5.02 5.08
N THR A 77 17.00 4.37 4.76
CA THR A 77 17.12 2.91 4.69
C THR A 77 17.71 2.31 5.97
N GLN A 78 17.69 0.97 6.08
CA GLN A 78 18.39 0.18 7.12
C GLN A 78 17.95 0.46 8.57
N TRP A 79 16.77 1.04 8.80
CA TRP A 79 16.31 1.31 10.16
C TRP A 79 15.24 0.33 10.66
N ALA A 80 14.36 -0.15 9.77
CA ALA A 80 13.19 -0.93 10.20
C ALA A 80 13.57 -2.23 10.91
N GLN A 81 14.54 -2.96 10.36
CA GLN A 81 15.00 -4.24 10.93
C GLN A 81 15.81 -4.06 12.21
N THR A 82 16.29 -2.86 12.51
CA THR A 82 17.01 -2.57 13.77
C THR A 82 16.07 -2.27 14.93
N LEU A 83 14.78 -2.12 14.68
CA LEU A 83 13.79 -1.88 15.72
C LEU A 83 13.68 -3.10 16.66
N PRO A 84 13.63 -2.91 17.99
CA PRO A 84 13.51 -4.01 18.95
C PRO A 84 12.30 -4.91 18.72
N ASN A 85 11.22 -4.36 18.16
CA ASN A 85 9.99 -5.07 17.88
C ASN A 85 9.98 -5.78 16.53
N TRP A 86 11.03 -5.65 15.71
CA TRP A 86 11.16 -6.43 14.46
C TRP A 86 11.04 -7.93 14.69
N ARG A 87 11.44 -8.43 15.86
CA ARG A 87 11.30 -9.84 16.26
C ARG A 87 9.85 -10.38 16.21
N TYR A 88 8.85 -9.51 16.16
CA TYR A 88 7.44 -9.89 16.04
C TYR A 88 6.91 -9.87 14.61
N VAL A 89 7.74 -9.45 13.67
CA VAL A 89 7.38 -9.44 12.26
C VAL A 89 7.40 -10.87 11.72
N ASP A 90 6.33 -11.25 11.04
CA ASP A 90 6.24 -12.53 10.34
C ASP A 90 7.07 -12.49 9.04
N THR A 91 8.32 -12.92 9.15
CA THR A 91 9.27 -12.93 8.04
C THR A 91 9.01 -14.03 7.00
N GLN A 92 7.99 -14.85 7.17
CA GLN A 92 7.54 -15.76 6.12
C GLN A 92 6.70 -15.04 5.05
N LYS A 93 6.27 -13.82 5.35
CA LYS A 93 5.61 -12.93 4.39
C LYS A 93 6.64 -12.06 3.67
N PRO A 94 6.31 -11.51 2.51
CA PRO A 94 7.23 -10.65 1.74
C PRO A 94 7.37 -9.25 2.39
N VAL A 95 7.91 -9.20 3.61
CA VAL A 95 8.06 -7.96 4.41
C VAL A 95 9.30 -7.15 4.08
N THR A 96 10.12 -7.64 3.14
CA THR A 96 11.32 -6.97 2.65
C THR A 96 11.16 -6.45 1.22
N GLU A 97 9.98 -6.60 0.67
CA GLU A 97 9.60 -6.10 -0.65
C GLU A 97 8.25 -5.40 -0.57
N ASP A 98 8.10 -4.28 -1.28
CA ASP A 98 6.84 -3.61 -1.52
C ASP A 98 6.59 -3.58 -3.04
N PHE A 99 5.55 -4.29 -3.51
CA PHE A 99 5.25 -4.46 -4.94
C PHE A 99 6.49 -4.80 -5.78
N SER A 100 7.21 -5.84 -5.37
CA SER A 100 8.45 -6.32 -5.99
C SER A 100 9.64 -5.33 -5.91
N VAL A 101 9.53 -4.23 -5.18
CA VAL A 101 10.63 -3.31 -4.92
C VAL A 101 11.25 -3.64 -3.57
N PRO A 102 12.55 -4.00 -3.48
CA PRO A 102 13.20 -4.25 -2.22
C PRO A 102 13.12 -3.04 -1.29
N THR A 103 12.68 -3.25 -0.04
CA THR A 103 12.51 -2.13 0.92
C THR A 103 13.83 -1.63 1.48
N GLU A 104 14.86 -2.48 1.52
CA GLU A 104 16.17 -2.17 2.11
C GLU A 104 16.06 -1.61 3.55
N GLY A 105 15.03 -2.03 4.27
CA GLY A 105 14.77 -1.58 5.62
C GLY A 105 14.29 -0.13 5.73
N ALA A 106 13.77 0.45 4.65
CA ALA A 106 13.15 1.78 4.65
C ALA A 106 11.70 1.75 5.13
N GLU A 107 11.09 0.57 5.19
CA GLU A 107 9.72 0.39 5.65
C GLU A 107 9.63 -0.54 6.85
N SER A 108 8.75 -0.19 7.79
CA SER A 108 8.27 -1.10 8.83
C SER A 108 6.90 -1.65 8.41
N PRO A 109 6.74 -2.98 8.31
CA PRO A 109 5.48 -3.57 7.87
C PRO A 109 4.38 -3.26 8.87
N TRP A 110 3.22 -2.86 8.36
CA TRP A 110 2.04 -2.58 9.17
C TRP A 110 1.10 -3.79 9.22
N GLY A 111 0.72 -4.30 8.06
CA GLY A 111 -0.20 -5.41 7.92
C GLY A 111 -0.31 -5.85 6.47
N GLY A 112 -0.87 -7.03 6.26
CA GLY A 112 -1.18 -7.56 4.93
C GLY A 112 -2.67 -7.42 4.64
N ALA A 113 -3.00 -7.00 3.43
CA ALA A 113 -4.34 -7.08 2.88
C ALA A 113 -4.30 -7.83 1.55
N GLN A 114 -5.43 -8.40 1.17
CA GLN A 114 -5.56 -9.16 -0.06
C GLN A 114 -6.70 -8.60 -0.88
N LEU A 115 -6.55 -8.60 -2.21
CA LEU A 115 -7.66 -8.35 -3.09
C LEU A 115 -8.70 -9.47 -2.90
N THR A 116 -9.93 -9.09 -2.61
CA THR A 116 -11.04 -10.03 -2.40
C THR A 116 -12.21 -9.66 -3.28
N PHE A 117 -12.77 -10.66 -3.94
CA PHE A 117 -14.02 -10.50 -4.68
C PHE A 117 -15.21 -10.68 -3.75
N ILE A 118 -16.20 -9.83 -3.90
CA ILE A 118 -17.46 -9.92 -3.17
C ILE A 118 -18.56 -10.21 -4.18
N ALA A 119 -19.35 -11.24 -3.96
CA ALA A 119 -20.48 -11.60 -4.78
C ALA A 119 -21.77 -11.67 -3.94
N ARG A 120 -22.86 -11.17 -4.49
CA ARG A 120 -24.18 -11.33 -3.91
C ARG A 120 -24.65 -12.78 -4.13
N ARG A 121 -24.93 -13.48 -3.05
CA ARG A 121 -25.35 -14.89 -3.10
C ARG A 121 -26.67 -15.10 -3.83
N ASP A 122 -27.57 -14.12 -3.80
CA ASP A 122 -28.86 -14.17 -4.48
C ASP A 122 -28.74 -13.97 -6.00
N LEU A 123 -27.63 -13.41 -6.49
CA LEU A 123 -27.36 -13.21 -7.91
C LEU A 123 -26.49 -14.32 -8.51
N THR A 124 -25.63 -14.93 -7.69
CA THR A 124 -24.78 -16.01 -8.15
C THR A 124 -24.50 -17.00 -7.02
N ALA A 125 -25.00 -18.20 -7.15
CA ALA A 125 -24.73 -19.30 -6.22
C ALA A 125 -23.31 -19.86 -6.39
N GLN A 126 -22.75 -19.73 -7.58
CA GLN A 126 -21.41 -20.18 -7.95
C GLN A 126 -20.66 -19.01 -8.60
N PRO A 127 -19.90 -18.22 -7.81
CA PRO A 127 -19.14 -17.11 -8.36
C PRO A 127 -18.05 -17.60 -9.31
N PRO A 128 -17.69 -16.81 -10.34
CA PRO A 128 -16.58 -17.13 -11.25
C PRO A 128 -15.29 -17.43 -10.51
N GLN A 129 -14.57 -18.47 -10.93
CA GLN A 129 -13.34 -18.94 -10.31
C GLN A 129 -12.09 -18.70 -11.18
N SER A 130 -12.25 -18.04 -12.33
CA SER A 130 -11.15 -17.68 -13.22
C SER A 130 -11.44 -16.35 -13.93
N PRO A 131 -10.41 -15.68 -14.47
CA PRO A 131 -10.59 -14.49 -15.30
C PRO A 131 -11.51 -14.72 -16.50
N GLN A 132 -11.36 -15.86 -17.16
CA GLN A 132 -12.21 -16.22 -18.30
C GLN A 132 -13.66 -16.38 -17.87
N ALA A 133 -13.92 -17.13 -16.78
CA ALA A 133 -15.27 -17.29 -16.25
C ALA A 133 -15.88 -15.96 -15.77
N LEU A 134 -15.05 -15.04 -15.24
CA LEU A 134 -15.51 -13.70 -14.88
C LEU A 134 -15.93 -12.88 -16.09
N LEU A 135 -15.17 -12.98 -17.19
CA LEU A 135 -15.49 -12.30 -18.44
C LEU A 135 -16.80 -12.84 -19.02
N GLU A 136 -16.96 -14.17 -19.07
CA GLU A 136 -18.17 -14.82 -19.54
C GLU A 136 -19.40 -14.44 -18.70
N PHE A 137 -19.21 -14.41 -17.38
CA PHE A 137 -20.25 -13.95 -16.45
C PHE A 137 -20.64 -12.49 -16.71
N ALA A 138 -19.67 -11.61 -16.89
CA ALA A 138 -19.92 -10.19 -17.13
C ALA A 138 -20.64 -9.97 -18.48
N GLN A 139 -20.33 -10.77 -19.51
CA GLN A 139 -21.02 -10.74 -20.81
C GLN A 139 -22.46 -11.26 -20.71
N ALA A 140 -22.68 -12.33 -19.94
CA ALA A 140 -24.00 -12.89 -19.71
C ALA A 140 -24.89 -12.01 -18.81
N HIS A 141 -24.27 -11.21 -17.94
CA HIS A 141 -24.98 -10.36 -16.96
C HIS A 141 -24.46 -8.90 -17.03
N PRO A 142 -24.76 -8.14 -18.10
CA PRO A 142 -24.27 -6.78 -18.27
C PRO A 142 -24.64 -5.87 -17.09
N GLY A 143 -23.68 -5.07 -16.63
CA GLY A 143 -23.87 -4.10 -15.53
C GLY A 143 -23.87 -4.70 -14.13
N THR A 144 -23.56 -5.99 -13.97
CA THR A 144 -23.52 -6.65 -12.65
C THR A 144 -22.12 -6.79 -12.07
N VAL A 145 -21.08 -6.64 -12.88
CA VAL A 145 -19.67 -6.67 -12.46
C VAL A 145 -19.13 -5.26 -12.40
N THR A 146 -18.47 -4.93 -11.31
CA THR A 146 -17.83 -3.63 -11.13
C THR A 146 -16.52 -3.77 -10.35
N TYR A 147 -15.62 -2.81 -10.55
CA TYR A 147 -14.40 -2.65 -9.74
C TYR A 147 -14.04 -1.15 -9.67
N PRO A 148 -13.28 -0.71 -8.67
CA PRO A 148 -12.84 0.68 -8.59
C PRO A 148 -12.00 1.08 -9.80
N ARG A 149 -12.22 2.29 -10.28
CA ARG A 149 -11.49 2.79 -11.45
C ARG A 149 -10.05 3.17 -11.04
N PRO A 150 -9.00 2.72 -11.78
CA PRO A 150 -7.65 3.24 -11.60
C PRO A 150 -7.61 4.78 -11.70
N PRO A 151 -6.76 5.45 -10.94
CA PRO A 151 -5.64 4.94 -10.16
C PRO A 151 -5.99 4.46 -8.74
N ASP A 152 -7.24 4.12 -8.45
CA ASP A 152 -7.57 3.49 -7.18
C ASP A 152 -6.73 2.23 -6.99
N PHE A 153 -6.14 2.08 -5.81
CA PHE A 153 -5.26 0.97 -5.47
C PHE A 153 -5.89 -0.41 -5.71
N THR A 154 -7.15 -0.58 -5.30
CA THR A 154 -7.88 -1.86 -5.46
C THR A 154 -8.17 -2.16 -6.92
N GLY A 155 -8.55 -1.14 -7.69
CA GLY A 155 -8.80 -1.29 -9.12
C GLY A 155 -7.54 -1.61 -9.91
N THR A 156 -6.42 -0.97 -9.58
CA THR A 156 -5.10 -1.26 -10.15
C THR A 156 -4.68 -2.68 -9.84
N ALA A 157 -4.74 -3.10 -8.55
CA ALA A 157 -4.41 -4.45 -8.13
C ALA A 157 -5.27 -5.53 -8.81
N PHE A 158 -6.56 -5.23 -9.07
CA PHE A 158 -7.42 -6.13 -9.84
C PHE A 158 -6.93 -6.33 -11.26
N LEU A 159 -6.57 -5.26 -11.97
CA LEU A 159 -6.07 -5.34 -13.34
C LEU A 159 -4.70 -6.02 -13.43
N GLU A 160 -3.80 -5.73 -12.49
CA GLU A 160 -2.51 -6.41 -12.37
C GLU A 160 -2.71 -7.91 -12.14
N GLN A 161 -3.62 -8.30 -11.26
CA GLN A 161 -3.92 -9.70 -11.01
C GLN A 161 -4.46 -10.40 -12.25
N LEU A 162 -5.34 -9.75 -13.02
CA LEU A 162 -5.81 -10.28 -14.30
C LEU A 162 -4.66 -10.42 -15.30
N LEU A 163 -3.79 -9.43 -15.38
CA LEU A 163 -2.63 -9.45 -16.27
C LEU A 163 -1.71 -10.65 -15.95
N ILE A 164 -1.38 -10.85 -14.66
CA ILE A 164 -0.56 -11.98 -14.21
C ILE A 164 -1.23 -13.32 -14.57
N MET A 165 -2.53 -13.46 -14.31
CA MET A 165 -3.25 -14.72 -14.55
C MET A 165 -3.45 -15.03 -16.04
N LEU A 166 -3.49 -14.03 -16.90
CA LEU A 166 -3.71 -14.18 -18.34
C LEU A 166 -2.39 -14.22 -19.14
N THR A 167 -1.28 -13.87 -18.54
CA THR A 167 0.04 -13.87 -19.18
C THR A 167 0.64 -15.28 -19.14
N PRO A 168 1.06 -15.86 -20.28
CA PRO A 168 1.66 -17.20 -20.31
C PRO A 168 2.95 -17.33 -19.53
N ASP A 169 3.75 -16.25 -19.49
CA ASP A 169 4.97 -16.16 -18.68
C ASP A 169 4.91 -14.96 -17.74
N PRO A 170 4.37 -15.13 -16.52
CA PRO A 170 4.28 -14.05 -15.55
C PRO A 170 5.64 -13.51 -15.07
N ALA A 171 6.73 -14.26 -15.27
CA ALA A 171 8.06 -13.80 -14.86
C ALA A 171 8.50 -12.56 -15.66
N ALA A 172 8.10 -12.47 -16.91
CA ALA A 172 8.36 -11.29 -17.75
C ALA A 172 7.72 -9.98 -17.22
N LEU A 173 6.69 -10.10 -16.39
CA LEU A 173 6.01 -8.94 -15.79
C LEU A 173 6.76 -8.36 -14.57
N LYS A 174 7.80 -9.04 -14.09
CA LYS A 174 8.63 -8.56 -12.97
C LYS A 174 9.72 -7.60 -13.42
N GLU A 175 10.04 -7.59 -14.70
CA GLU A 175 11.02 -6.69 -15.29
C GLU A 175 10.29 -5.40 -15.69
N ALA A 176 10.63 -4.29 -15.02
CA ALA A 176 10.15 -2.99 -15.45
C ALA A 176 10.81 -2.61 -16.77
N PRO A 177 10.09 -2.01 -17.72
CA PRO A 177 10.67 -1.53 -18.96
C PRO A 177 11.66 -0.38 -18.72
#